data_f6e94392e60d833e1b1f268ccaf409a7
#
_entry.id   f6e94392e60d833e1b1f268ccaf409a7
#
_cell.length_a   1.000
_cell.length_b   1.000
_cell.length_c   1.000
_cell.angle_alpha   90.00
_cell.angle_beta   90.00
_cell.angle_gamma   90.00
#
_symmetry.space_group_name_H-M   'P 1'
#
loop_
_entity.id
_entity.type
_entity.pdbx_description
1 polymer ?
#
loop_
_entity_poly.entity_id
_entity_poly.type
_entity_poly.pdbx_seq_one_letter_code
_entity_poly.pdbx_strand_id
1 'polypeptide(L)'
;AFAAAPSLPVQFTNVGAHYDVLKGNIKVAAMTETYTRTQGGYRIESVTKAIGLLAMFKPEIIRVTSEGTLTAKGLRPLAYIQERKLDTERNTRADFDWKTKNITLTDRTGKRTLPLQAGTQDRLSAMYQFMFAPLQNATELNFNMTNGSKVDDYSYRITPDQSMTIPLGTFKALYVTNLPQDSENRTEIWLATEHGNFPYKMTITESNGDKFTQVLTQINFE
;
A
#
# COMPACT_ATOMS: atom_id res chain seq x y z
N ALA A 1 -25.24 22.70 18.03
CA ALA A 1 -25.37 21.39 17.41
C ALA A 1 -23.95 20.89 17.21
N PHE A 2 -23.51 19.86 17.97
CA PHE A 2 -22.23 19.19 17.76
C PHE A 2 -22.35 18.36 16.49
N ALA A 3 -21.50 18.63 15.50
CA ALA A 3 -21.37 17.76 14.36
C ALA A 3 -20.88 16.39 14.87
N ALA A 4 -21.63 15.33 14.58
CA ALA A 4 -21.22 13.98 14.89
C ALA A 4 -19.85 13.73 14.23
N ALA A 5 -18.89 13.22 15.01
CA ALA A 5 -17.61 12.78 14.46
C ALA A 5 -17.91 11.76 13.34
N PRO A 6 -17.27 11.86 12.18
CA PRO A 6 -17.48 10.90 11.12
C PRO A 6 -17.18 9.51 11.67
N SER A 7 -18.16 8.62 11.62
CA SER A 7 -17.95 7.22 11.94
C SER A 7 -16.86 6.69 11.02
N LEU A 8 -15.86 6.02 11.57
CA LEU A 8 -14.80 5.36 10.78
C LEU A 8 -15.47 4.48 9.72
N PRO A 9 -15.21 4.68 8.43
CA PRO A 9 -15.96 4.04 7.36
C PRO A 9 -15.70 2.54 7.22
N VAL A 10 -14.77 1.98 8.01
CA VAL A 10 -14.36 0.58 7.90
C VAL A 10 -14.76 -0.19 9.13
N GLN A 11 -15.77 -1.07 8.96
CA GLN A 11 -16.24 -1.98 10.00
C GLN A 11 -15.51 -3.34 10.00
N PHE A 12 -14.58 -3.56 9.06
CA PHE A 12 -13.88 -4.84 8.95
C PHE A 12 -12.86 -5.01 10.06
N THR A 13 -12.88 -6.19 10.67
CA THR A 13 -11.87 -6.62 11.64
C THR A 13 -10.72 -7.35 10.95
N ASN A 14 -11.04 -8.07 9.87
CA ASN A 14 -10.06 -8.76 9.06
C ASN A 14 -10.35 -8.55 7.56
N VAL A 15 -9.29 -8.49 6.78
CA VAL A 15 -9.35 -8.56 5.31
C VAL A 15 -8.33 -9.58 4.84
N GLY A 16 -8.76 -10.52 4.02
CA GLY A 16 -7.88 -11.43 3.29
C GLY A 16 -7.99 -11.15 1.80
N ALA A 17 -6.89 -10.83 1.14
CA ALA A 17 -6.86 -10.51 -0.28
C ALA A 17 -5.78 -11.31 -1.01
N HIS A 18 -6.11 -11.80 -2.21
CA HIS A 18 -5.16 -12.46 -3.11
C HIS A 18 -5.04 -11.66 -4.40
N TYR A 19 -3.83 -11.46 -4.86
CA TYR A 19 -3.54 -10.74 -6.08
C TYR A 19 -2.64 -11.55 -7.00
N ASP A 20 -2.86 -11.39 -8.29
CA ASP A 20 -1.90 -11.75 -9.31
C ASP A 20 -1.02 -10.54 -9.63
N VAL A 21 0.28 -10.79 -9.80
CA VAL A 21 1.22 -9.77 -10.25
C VAL A 21 1.68 -10.14 -11.66
N LEU A 22 1.43 -9.21 -12.59
CA LEU A 22 1.75 -9.39 -14.00
C LEU A 22 2.88 -8.44 -14.41
N LYS A 23 3.79 -8.90 -15.25
CA LYS A 23 4.68 -8.06 -16.05
C LYS A 23 4.15 -8.06 -17.48
N GLY A 24 3.63 -6.91 -17.93
CA GLY A 24 2.79 -6.88 -19.13
C GLY A 24 1.57 -7.78 -18.96
N ASN A 25 1.45 -8.82 -19.79
CA ASN A 25 0.36 -9.80 -19.73
C ASN A 25 0.78 -11.15 -19.10
N ILE A 26 2.00 -11.26 -18.60
CA ILE A 26 2.55 -12.50 -18.05
C ILE A 26 2.46 -12.46 -16.52
N LYS A 27 1.79 -13.44 -15.93
CA LYS A 27 1.76 -13.60 -14.48
C LYS A 27 3.14 -14.06 -13.98
N VAL A 28 3.78 -13.23 -13.14
CA VAL A 28 5.14 -13.45 -12.64
C VAL A 28 5.19 -13.72 -11.15
N ALA A 29 4.17 -13.30 -10.39
CA ALA A 29 4.07 -13.57 -8.96
C ALA A 29 2.62 -13.66 -8.52
N ALA A 30 2.42 -14.25 -7.34
CA ALA A 30 1.17 -14.23 -6.59
C ALA A 30 1.44 -13.54 -5.25
N MET A 31 0.48 -12.73 -4.79
CA MET A 31 0.57 -12.02 -3.54
C MET A 31 -0.65 -12.31 -2.67
N THR A 32 -0.40 -12.52 -1.39
CA THR A 32 -1.45 -12.66 -0.37
C THR A 32 -1.27 -11.53 0.62
N GLU A 33 -2.33 -10.82 0.91
CA GLU A 33 -2.36 -9.79 1.94
C GLU A 33 -3.39 -10.13 3.02
N THR A 34 -3.04 -9.84 4.26
CA THR A 34 -3.95 -9.92 5.40
C THR A 34 -3.89 -8.60 6.18
N TYR A 35 -5.05 -8.06 6.49
CA TYR A 35 -5.22 -6.98 7.46
C TYR A 35 -5.97 -7.55 8.65
N THR A 36 -5.46 -7.30 9.84
CA THR A 36 -6.09 -7.69 11.10
C THR A 36 -6.14 -6.49 12.03
N ARG A 37 -7.34 -6.19 12.51
CA ARG A 37 -7.53 -5.21 13.58
C ARG A 37 -7.22 -5.86 14.91
N THR A 38 -6.31 -5.24 15.67
CA THR A 38 -5.95 -5.66 17.04
C THR A 38 -6.60 -4.73 18.06
N GLN A 39 -6.45 -5.02 19.34
CA GLN A 39 -6.97 -4.16 20.42
C GLN A 39 -6.22 -2.80 20.40
N GLY A 40 -6.83 -1.78 19.79
CA GLY A 40 -6.26 -0.43 19.65
C GLY A 40 -5.27 -0.23 18.50
N GLY A 41 -5.08 -1.23 17.63
CA GLY A 41 -4.13 -1.16 16.54
C GLY A 41 -4.50 -1.99 15.32
N TYR A 42 -3.52 -2.18 14.44
CA TYR A 42 -3.62 -3.00 13.25
C TYR A 42 -2.32 -3.73 12.96
N ARG A 43 -2.42 -4.82 12.22
CA ARG A 43 -1.32 -5.50 11.55
C ARG A 43 -1.72 -5.78 10.11
N ILE A 44 -0.84 -5.44 9.17
CA ILE A 44 -0.96 -5.79 7.76
C ILE A 44 0.25 -6.63 7.39
N GLU A 45 0.04 -7.74 6.72
CA GLU A 45 1.10 -8.57 6.17
C GLU A 45 0.84 -8.82 4.69
N SER A 46 1.86 -8.64 3.87
CA SER A 46 1.85 -8.96 2.44
C SER A 46 2.97 -9.95 2.14
N VAL A 47 2.63 -11.05 1.49
CA VAL A 47 3.58 -12.09 1.07
C VAL A 47 3.50 -12.25 -0.43
N THR A 48 4.56 -11.86 -1.14
CA THR A 48 4.69 -12.02 -2.59
C THR A 48 5.62 -13.18 -2.90
N LYS A 49 5.17 -14.10 -3.74
CA LYS A 49 5.94 -15.28 -4.19
C LYS A 49 6.06 -15.26 -5.70
N ALA A 50 7.29 -15.37 -6.21
CA ALA A 50 7.52 -15.59 -7.64
C ALA A 50 6.84 -16.90 -8.08
N ILE A 51 6.32 -16.93 -9.31
CA ILE A 51 5.67 -18.10 -9.90
C ILE A 51 6.16 -18.35 -11.32
N GLY A 52 5.76 -19.49 -11.90
CA GLY A 52 6.09 -19.87 -13.28
C GLY A 52 7.60 -19.95 -13.53
N LEU A 53 8.02 -19.51 -14.70
CA LEU A 53 9.45 -19.54 -15.08
C LEU A 53 10.30 -18.70 -14.13
N LEU A 54 9.78 -17.57 -13.63
CA LEU A 54 10.53 -16.73 -12.70
C LEU A 54 10.87 -17.48 -11.41
N ALA A 55 9.95 -18.30 -10.89
CA ALA A 55 10.19 -19.11 -9.70
C ALA A 55 11.25 -20.20 -9.91
N MET A 56 11.42 -20.69 -11.14
CA MET A 56 12.45 -21.70 -11.46
C MET A 56 13.86 -21.11 -11.41
N PHE A 57 14.01 -19.84 -11.81
CA PHE A 57 15.32 -19.16 -11.85
C PHE A 57 15.57 -18.35 -10.57
N LYS A 58 14.53 -17.73 -10.02
CA LYS A 58 14.62 -16.89 -8.82
C LYS A 58 13.38 -17.09 -7.95
N PRO A 59 13.34 -18.13 -7.09
CA PRO A 59 12.20 -18.44 -6.22
C PRO A 59 12.12 -17.44 -5.05
N GLU A 60 12.03 -16.16 -5.36
CA GLU A 60 11.99 -15.07 -4.37
C GLU A 60 10.68 -15.08 -3.59
N ILE A 61 10.79 -14.85 -2.30
CA ILE A 61 9.66 -14.57 -1.41
C ILE A 61 9.95 -13.23 -0.73
N ILE A 62 9.03 -12.30 -0.89
CA ILE A 62 9.08 -10.99 -0.25
C ILE A 62 7.95 -10.93 0.77
N ARG A 63 8.31 -10.71 2.02
CA ARG A 63 7.36 -10.46 3.12
C ARG A 63 7.44 -9.00 3.52
N VAL A 64 6.30 -8.36 3.59
CA VAL A 64 6.17 -6.97 4.07
C VAL A 64 5.18 -6.95 5.21
N THR A 65 5.54 -6.29 6.31
CA THR A 65 4.67 -6.14 7.47
C THR A 65 4.58 -4.66 7.85
N SER A 66 3.37 -4.20 8.14
CA SER A 66 3.10 -2.89 8.73
C SER A 66 2.26 -3.07 9.99
N GLU A 67 2.71 -2.51 11.09
CA GLU A 67 2.00 -2.53 12.36
C GLU A 67 1.88 -1.12 12.92
N GLY A 68 0.77 -0.84 13.59
CA GLY A 68 0.55 0.47 14.17
C GLY A 68 -0.73 0.59 14.96
N THR A 69 -1.11 1.83 15.25
CA THR A 69 -2.34 2.16 15.95
C THR A 69 -3.41 2.66 14.99
N LEU A 70 -4.68 2.48 15.38
CA LEU A 70 -5.83 3.09 14.73
C LEU A 70 -6.16 4.41 15.42
N THR A 71 -6.36 5.45 14.62
CA THR A 71 -6.73 6.79 15.08
C THR A 71 -8.01 7.24 14.37
N ALA A 72 -8.58 8.36 14.79
CA ALA A 72 -9.71 8.97 14.09
C ALA A 72 -9.39 9.37 12.62
N LYS A 73 -8.09 9.47 12.28
CA LYS A 73 -7.61 9.79 10.92
C LYS A 73 -7.18 8.55 10.13
N GLY A 74 -7.38 7.34 10.68
CA GLY A 74 -7.00 6.07 10.07
C GLY A 74 -5.72 5.47 10.67
N LEU A 75 -4.92 4.86 9.84
CA LEU A 75 -3.74 4.11 10.22
C LEU A 75 -2.60 5.05 10.64
N ARG A 76 -1.94 4.69 11.73
CA ARG A 76 -0.75 5.37 12.24
C ARG A 76 0.35 4.34 12.45
N PRO A 77 1.25 4.17 11.49
CA PRO A 77 2.31 3.15 11.55
C PRO A 77 3.23 3.35 12.75
N LEU A 78 3.69 2.24 13.32
CA LEU A 78 4.74 2.18 14.35
C LEU A 78 5.96 1.45 13.83
N ALA A 79 5.77 0.41 13.02
CA ALA A 79 6.85 -0.35 12.41
C ALA A 79 6.47 -0.83 11.01
N TYR A 80 7.43 -0.75 10.12
CA TYR A 80 7.39 -1.32 8.78
C TYR A 80 8.63 -2.18 8.58
N ILE A 81 8.46 -3.40 8.05
CA ILE A 81 9.54 -4.34 7.80
C ILE A 81 9.33 -4.95 6.42
N GLN A 82 10.37 -4.94 5.58
CA GLN A 82 10.42 -5.69 4.34
C GLN A 82 11.56 -6.70 4.41
N GLU A 83 11.22 -7.96 4.22
CA GLU A 83 12.17 -9.09 4.21
C GLU A 83 12.13 -9.80 2.86
N ARG A 84 13.30 -10.11 2.34
CA ARG A 84 13.51 -10.90 1.13
C ARG A 84 14.26 -12.16 1.47
N LYS A 85 13.76 -13.29 0.98
CA LYS A 85 14.34 -14.59 1.32
C LYS A 85 15.73 -14.80 0.68
N LEU A 86 15.90 -14.37 -0.57
CA LEU A 86 17.12 -14.60 -1.34
C LEU A 86 18.05 -13.38 -1.43
N ASP A 87 17.51 -12.20 -1.21
CA ASP A 87 18.23 -10.94 -1.39
C ASP A 87 18.13 -10.11 -0.09
N THR A 88 18.75 -10.63 0.97
CA THR A 88 18.66 -10.05 2.32
C THR A 88 19.30 -8.66 2.43
N GLU A 89 20.22 -8.31 1.53
CA GLU A 89 20.81 -6.97 1.46
C GLU A 89 19.77 -5.88 1.11
N ARG A 90 18.64 -6.29 0.53
CA ARG A 90 17.52 -5.40 0.22
C ARG A 90 16.42 -5.41 1.28
N ASN A 91 16.68 -6.00 2.44
CA ASN A 91 15.80 -5.88 3.59
C ASN A 91 15.80 -4.45 4.09
N THR A 92 14.63 -3.96 4.45
CA THR A 92 14.46 -2.59 4.95
C THR A 92 13.52 -2.57 6.15
N ARG A 93 13.70 -1.56 7.01
CA ARG A 93 12.86 -1.34 8.18
C ARG A 93 12.68 0.16 8.43
N ALA A 94 11.49 0.53 8.86
CA ALA A 94 11.21 1.86 9.40
C ALA A 94 10.54 1.72 10.79
N ASP A 95 11.07 2.44 11.78
CA ASP A 95 10.50 2.56 13.12
C ASP A 95 10.03 4.01 13.32
N PHE A 96 8.75 4.19 13.66
CA PHE A 96 8.10 5.50 13.77
C PHE A 96 7.97 5.90 15.24
N ASP A 97 8.66 6.92 15.66
CA ASP A 97 8.50 7.53 16.98
C ASP A 97 7.70 8.83 16.88
N TRP A 98 6.40 8.71 17.05
CA TRP A 98 5.47 9.84 16.99
C TRP A 98 5.60 10.79 18.18
N LYS A 99 6.16 10.33 19.30
CA LYS A 99 6.37 11.16 20.49
C LYS A 99 7.53 12.13 20.28
N THR A 100 8.63 11.63 19.77
CA THR A 100 9.83 12.46 19.48
C THR A 100 9.80 13.05 18.07
N LYS A 101 8.78 12.68 17.25
CA LYS A 101 8.64 13.07 15.84
C LYS A 101 9.87 12.69 15.00
N ASN A 102 10.33 11.47 15.18
CA ASN A 102 11.45 10.91 14.44
C ASN A 102 11.05 9.57 13.79
N ILE A 103 11.62 9.31 12.62
CA ILE A 103 11.57 8.01 11.95
C ILE A 103 12.99 7.47 11.81
N THR A 104 13.20 6.22 12.20
CA THR A 104 14.48 5.54 12.03
C THR A 104 14.36 4.55 10.88
N LEU A 105 15.16 4.76 9.85
CA LEU A 105 15.26 3.87 8.69
C LEU A 105 16.47 2.96 8.85
N THR A 106 16.32 1.70 8.48
CA THR A 106 17.39 0.70 8.51
C THR A 106 17.41 -0.04 7.17
N ASP A 107 18.54 0.00 6.50
CA ASP A 107 18.80 -0.73 5.26
C ASP A 107 20.27 -1.20 5.22
N ARG A 108 20.73 -1.73 4.09
CA ARG A 108 22.13 -2.18 3.89
C ARG A 108 23.18 -1.11 4.18
N THR A 109 22.83 0.16 4.14
CA THR A 109 23.76 1.27 4.41
C THR A 109 23.84 1.63 5.89
N GLY A 110 23.01 0.99 6.73
CA GLY A 110 22.96 1.20 8.17
C GLY A 110 21.68 1.88 8.64
N LYS A 111 21.73 2.47 9.83
CA LYS A 111 20.62 3.18 10.44
C LYS A 111 20.77 4.68 10.28
N ARG A 112 19.65 5.37 9.98
CA ARG A 112 19.56 6.83 9.96
C ARG A 112 18.23 7.30 10.50
N THR A 113 18.24 8.41 11.21
CA THR A 113 17.03 9.01 11.80
C THR A 113 16.72 10.31 11.07
N LEU A 114 15.46 10.50 10.72
CA LEU A 114 14.93 11.64 9.99
C LEU A 114 13.75 12.24 10.76
N PRO A 115 13.40 13.52 10.55
CA PRO A 115 12.16 14.09 11.06
C PRO A 115 10.94 13.33 10.53
N LEU A 116 9.99 13.01 11.40
CA LEU A 116 8.73 12.37 11.07
C LEU A 116 7.61 13.40 10.93
N GLN A 117 7.07 13.53 9.74
CA GLN A 117 5.95 14.41 9.46
C GLN A 117 4.62 13.75 9.86
N ALA A 118 3.63 14.57 10.22
CA ALA A 118 2.30 14.09 10.57
C ALA A 118 1.65 13.42 9.35
N GLY A 119 1.04 12.26 9.56
CA GLY A 119 0.35 11.51 8.49
C GLY A 119 1.26 10.66 7.61
N THR A 120 2.58 10.62 7.87
CA THR A 120 3.51 9.72 7.16
C THR A 120 3.03 8.27 7.26
N GLN A 121 2.99 7.60 6.12
CA GLN A 121 2.64 6.19 5.97
C GLN A 121 3.86 5.36 5.56
N ASP A 122 3.77 4.05 5.72
CA ASP A 122 4.62 3.12 4.97
C ASP A 122 3.90 2.65 3.69
N ARG A 123 4.62 1.97 2.80
CA ARG A 123 4.08 1.51 1.51
C ARG A 123 2.87 0.60 1.64
N LEU A 124 2.78 -0.17 2.73
CA LEU A 124 1.68 -1.11 2.92
C LEU A 124 0.49 -0.41 3.58
N SER A 125 0.73 0.35 4.67
CA SER A 125 -0.32 1.12 5.33
C SER A 125 -0.94 2.18 4.42
N ALA A 126 -0.18 2.79 3.51
CA ALA A 126 -0.68 3.78 2.56
C ALA A 126 -1.82 3.23 1.68
N MET A 127 -1.73 1.96 1.26
CA MET A 127 -2.77 1.34 0.45
C MET A 127 -4.07 1.15 1.24
N TYR A 128 -3.97 0.76 2.50
CA TYR A 128 -5.13 0.61 3.38
C TYR A 128 -5.66 1.95 3.89
N GLN A 129 -4.82 2.98 3.94
CA GLN A 129 -5.23 4.34 4.35
C GLN A 129 -6.27 4.96 3.42
N PHE A 130 -6.34 4.55 2.15
CA PHE A 130 -7.41 4.99 1.24
C PHE A 130 -8.82 4.70 1.76
N MET A 131 -9.00 3.63 2.54
CA MET A 131 -10.28 3.29 3.15
C MET A 131 -10.70 4.26 4.27
N PHE A 132 -9.76 5.00 4.84
CA PHE A 132 -9.99 5.95 5.94
C PHE A 132 -9.96 7.41 5.47
N ALA A 133 -9.47 7.66 4.27
CA ALA A 133 -9.37 9.01 3.73
C ALA A 133 -10.71 9.51 3.16
N PRO A 134 -11.07 10.78 3.37
CA PRO A 134 -12.31 11.37 2.82
C PRO A 134 -12.13 11.69 1.33
N LEU A 135 -12.13 10.66 0.47
CA LEU A 135 -11.82 10.80 -0.96
C LEU A 135 -12.99 11.25 -1.82
N GLN A 136 -14.22 11.29 -1.31
CA GLN A 136 -15.44 11.49 -2.13
C GLN A 136 -15.46 12.78 -2.96
N ASN A 137 -14.84 13.86 -2.45
CA ASN A 137 -14.76 15.14 -3.16
C ASN A 137 -13.33 15.65 -3.28
N ALA A 138 -12.36 14.78 -3.02
CA ALA A 138 -10.95 15.13 -3.13
C ALA A 138 -10.50 14.99 -4.59
N THR A 139 -9.77 15.98 -5.09
CA THR A 139 -9.13 15.95 -6.41
C THR A 139 -7.66 15.59 -6.32
N GLU A 140 -7.08 15.77 -5.13
CA GLU A 140 -5.68 15.51 -4.85
C GLU A 140 -5.51 14.91 -3.46
N LEU A 141 -4.45 14.11 -3.30
CA LEU A 141 -4.02 13.54 -2.04
C LEU A 141 -2.50 13.64 -1.94
N ASN A 142 -2.03 14.29 -0.88
CA ASN A 142 -0.60 14.46 -0.62
C ASN A 142 -0.23 13.83 0.72
N PHE A 143 0.83 13.03 0.74
CA PHE A 143 1.35 12.45 1.98
C PHE A 143 2.79 11.98 1.81
N ASN A 144 3.49 11.85 2.94
CA ASN A 144 4.82 11.24 2.98
C ASN A 144 4.70 9.73 3.11
N MET A 145 5.54 9.01 2.40
CA MET A 145 5.57 7.55 2.46
C MET A 145 7.00 7.02 2.51
N THR A 146 7.21 5.99 3.33
CA THR A 146 8.48 5.28 3.42
C THR A 146 8.39 3.87 2.86
N ASN A 147 9.49 3.40 2.27
CA ASN A 147 9.73 2.00 1.92
C ASN A 147 10.76 1.33 2.86
N GLY A 148 11.06 1.99 4.00
CA GLY A 148 12.05 1.54 4.97
C GLY A 148 13.48 1.99 4.68
N SER A 149 13.79 2.45 3.44
CA SER A 149 15.11 2.99 3.09
C SER A 149 15.09 4.47 2.77
N LYS A 150 13.95 5.08 2.50
CA LYS A 150 13.78 6.51 2.28
C LYS A 150 12.37 6.96 2.65
N VAL A 151 12.19 8.26 2.82
CA VAL A 151 10.88 8.91 2.95
C VAL A 151 10.76 9.89 1.80
N ASP A 152 9.72 9.76 0.99
CA ASP A 152 9.44 10.63 -0.14
C ASP A 152 8.06 11.27 0.01
N ASP A 153 7.90 12.43 -0.60
CA ASP A 153 6.61 13.12 -0.76
C ASP A 153 5.88 12.54 -1.97
N TYR A 154 4.61 12.20 -1.78
CA TYR A 154 3.76 11.69 -2.84
C TYR A 154 2.56 12.59 -3.05
N SER A 155 2.34 12.96 -4.30
CA SER A 155 1.18 13.72 -4.76
C SER A 155 0.39 12.87 -5.76
N TYR A 156 -0.87 12.63 -5.46
CA TYR A 156 -1.77 11.86 -6.30
C TYR A 156 -2.94 12.72 -6.75
N ARG A 157 -3.30 12.58 -8.02
CA ARG A 157 -4.57 13.08 -8.57
C ARG A 157 -5.63 12.00 -8.42
N ILE A 158 -6.84 12.40 -8.04
CA ILE A 158 -8.00 11.52 -7.90
C ILE A 158 -9.00 11.86 -9.01
N THR A 159 -9.40 10.86 -9.78
CA THR A 159 -10.43 10.97 -10.80
C THR A 159 -11.61 10.09 -10.40
N PRO A 160 -12.78 10.67 -10.08
CA PRO A 160 -13.97 9.91 -9.72
C PRO A 160 -14.64 9.27 -10.95
N ASP A 161 -15.70 8.50 -10.69
CA ASP A 161 -16.62 7.93 -11.68
C ASP A 161 -15.95 7.10 -12.77
N GLN A 162 -14.87 6.41 -12.40
CA GLN A 162 -14.21 5.45 -13.26
C GLN A 162 -14.80 4.05 -13.10
N SER A 163 -14.52 3.18 -14.04
CA SER A 163 -14.79 1.76 -13.92
C SER A 163 -13.51 0.97 -14.15
N MET A 164 -13.41 -0.18 -13.50
CA MET A 164 -12.34 -1.15 -13.75
C MET A 164 -12.92 -2.53 -13.95
N THR A 165 -12.32 -3.29 -14.85
CA THR A 165 -12.60 -4.72 -15.03
C THR A 165 -11.38 -5.51 -14.58
N ILE A 166 -11.62 -6.48 -13.68
CA ILE A 166 -10.64 -7.41 -13.13
C ILE A 166 -11.23 -8.82 -13.20
N PRO A 167 -10.50 -9.89 -12.84
CA PRO A 167 -11.04 -11.25 -12.85
C PRO A 167 -12.31 -11.46 -12.01
N LEU A 168 -12.51 -10.66 -10.97
CA LEU A 168 -13.70 -10.73 -10.11
C LEU A 168 -14.94 -10.04 -10.69
N GLY A 169 -14.82 -9.27 -11.76
CA GLY A 169 -15.92 -8.54 -12.39
C GLY A 169 -15.57 -7.09 -12.71
N THR A 170 -16.62 -6.30 -12.97
CA THR A 170 -16.53 -4.86 -13.25
C THR A 170 -17.05 -4.07 -12.05
N PHE A 171 -16.26 -3.09 -11.61
CA PHE A 171 -16.52 -2.30 -10.40
C PHE A 171 -16.43 -0.80 -10.68
N LYS A 172 -17.22 -0.01 -9.95
CA LYS A 172 -17.03 1.44 -9.88
C LYS A 172 -15.75 1.76 -9.11
N ALA A 173 -14.98 2.73 -9.60
CA ALA A 173 -13.69 3.06 -9.03
C ALA A 173 -13.42 4.55 -8.91
N LEU A 174 -12.62 4.92 -7.90
CA LEU A 174 -11.77 6.10 -7.95
C LEU A 174 -10.45 5.70 -8.61
N TYR A 175 -10.02 6.46 -9.59
CA TYR A 175 -8.71 6.32 -10.20
C TYR A 175 -7.74 7.31 -9.57
N VAL A 176 -6.67 6.79 -9.01
CA VAL A 176 -5.65 7.55 -8.28
C VAL A 176 -4.32 7.38 -8.99
N THR A 177 -3.69 8.47 -9.40
CA THR A 177 -2.41 8.42 -10.10
C THR A 177 -1.48 9.52 -9.64
N ASN A 178 -0.18 9.20 -9.47
CA ASN A 178 0.83 10.23 -9.34
C ASN A 178 1.08 10.88 -10.71
N LEU A 179 1.59 12.11 -10.67
CA LEU A 179 2.13 12.80 -11.84
C LEU A 179 3.65 12.66 -11.76
N PRO A 180 4.24 11.64 -12.41
CA PRO A 180 5.67 11.42 -12.33
C PRO A 180 6.41 12.60 -12.96
N GLN A 181 7.48 13.03 -12.31
CA GLN A 181 8.50 13.85 -12.94
C GLN A 181 9.35 12.98 -13.86
N ASP A 182 10.16 13.60 -14.72
CA ASP A 182 11.07 12.87 -15.61
C ASP A 182 11.91 11.86 -14.82
N SER A 183 11.98 10.62 -15.29
CA SER A 183 12.65 9.47 -14.67
C SER A 183 11.97 8.82 -13.45
N GLU A 184 10.80 9.26 -13.03
CA GLU A 184 10.04 8.63 -11.95
C GLU A 184 9.09 7.55 -12.45
N ASN A 185 8.77 6.61 -11.57
CA ASN A 185 7.76 5.60 -11.85
C ASN A 185 6.36 6.21 -11.81
N ARG A 186 5.53 5.85 -12.78
CA ARG A 186 4.10 6.17 -12.75
C ARG A 186 3.36 5.09 -11.97
N THR A 187 2.60 5.52 -10.96
CA THR A 187 1.72 4.64 -10.18
C THR A 187 0.27 4.98 -10.48
N GLU A 188 -0.51 3.96 -10.79
CA GLU A 188 -1.94 4.04 -11.10
C GLU A 188 -2.67 3.06 -10.18
N ILE A 189 -3.68 3.54 -9.43
CA ILE A 189 -4.42 2.74 -8.45
C ILE A 189 -5.91 2.89 -8.72
N TRP A 190 -6.63 1.77 -8.75
CA TRP A 190 -8.09 1.75 -8.84
C TRP A 190 -8.66 1.25 -7.53
N LEU A 191 -9.41 2.13 -6.87
CA LEU A 191 -10.03 1.90 -5.59
C LEU A 191 -11.50 1.57 -5.78
N ALA A 192 -11.96 0.40 -5.33
CA ALA A 192 -13.37 -0.01 -5.44
C ALA A 192 -14.24 0.79 -4.48
N THR A 193 -15.09 1.68 -5.01
CA THR A 193 -15.94 2.56 -4.18
C THR A 193 -17.00 1.77 -3.42
N GLU A 194 -17.49 0.67 -3.97
CA GLU A 194 -18.49 -0.22 -3.35
C GLU A 194 -17.92 -1.00 -2.15
N HIS A 195 -16.58 -1.08 -2.04
CA HIS A 195 -15.87 -1.76 -0.96
C HIS A 195 -14.98 -0.78 -0.17
N GLY A 196 -15.49 0.42 0.08
CA GLY A 196 -14.84 1.41 0.96
C GLY A 196 -13.50 1.91 0.43
N ASN A 197 -13.33 2.03 -0.87
CA ASN A 197 -12.09 2.47 -1.51
C ASN A 197 -10.91 1.49 -1.32
N PHE A 198 -11.20 0.19 -1.18
CA PHE A 198 -10.14 -0.82 -1.13
C PHE A 198 -9.43 -0.92 -2.50
N PRO A 199 -8.08 -1.03 -2.55
CA PRO A 199 -7.33 -1.08 -3.81
C PRO A 199 -7.49 -2.45 -4.49
N TYR A 200 -8.22 -2.48 -5.60
CA TYR A 200 -8.47 -3.69 -6.38
C TYR A 200 -7.44 -3.92 -7.48
N LYS A 201 -6.86 -2.84 -7.97
CA LYS A 201 -5.83 -2.89 -9.02
C LYS A 201 -4.82 -1.78 -8.81
N MET A 202 -3.56 -2.11 -9.01
CA MET A 202 -2.47 -1.14 -9.04
C MET A 202 -1.55 -1.46 -10.21
N THR A 203 -1.12 -0.43 -10.92
CA THR A 203 -0.13 -0.56 -11.99
C THR A 203 1.03 0.39 -11.71
N ILE A 204 2.24 -0.12 -11.81
CA ILE A 204 3.47 0.65 -11.76
C ILE A 204 4.13 0.54 -13.13
N THR A 205 4.32 1.68 -13.79
CA THR A 205 5.13 1.78 -15.00
C THR A 205 6.46 2.38 -14.60
N GLU A 206 7.53 1.60 -14.76
CA GLU A 206 8.88 2.05 -14.48
C GLU A 206 9.39 3.01 -15.55
N SER A 207 10.42 3.79 -15.24
CA SER A 207 11.02 4.77 -16.16
C SER A 207 11.56 4.14 -17.46
N ASN A 208 11.92 2.84 -17.44
CA ASN A 208 12.33 2.06 -18.62
C ASN A 208 11.16 1.54 -19.46
N GLY A 209 9.90 1.82 -19.05
CA GLY A 209 8.68 1.37 -19.72
C GLY A 209 8.16 0.00 -19.26
N ASP A 210 8.85 -0.70 -18.39
CA ASP A 210 8.35 -1.96 -17.80
C ASP A 210 7.08 -1.69 -16.98
N LYS A 211 6.06 -2.51 -17.22
CA LYS A 211 4.76 -2.35 -16.58
C LYS A 211 4.44 -3.56 -15.71
N PHE A 212 4.27 -3.30 -14.41
CA PHE A 212 3.84 -4.28 -13.43
C PHE A 212 2.42 -3.97 -12.96
N THR A 213 1.54 -4.95 -13.05
CA THR A 213 0.15 -4.81 -12.61
C THR A 213 -0.15 -5.82 -11.51
N GLN A 214 -0.60 -5.32 -10.38
CA GLN A 214 -1.19 -6.09 -9.30
C GLN A 214 -2.71 -6.04 -9.48
N VAL A 215 -3.37 -7.19 -9.56
CA VAL A 215 -4.81 -7.28 -9.76
C VAL A 215 -5.43 -8.26 -8.78
N LEU A 216 -6.49 -7.83 -8.10
CA LEU A 216 -7.22 -8.64 -7.12
C LEU A 216 -7.91 -9.83 -7.80
N THR A 217 -7.73 -11.02 -7.24
CA THR A 217 -8.32 -12.28 -7.72
C THR A 217 -9.23 -12.94 -6.69
N GLN A 218 -9.08 -12.59 -5.41
CA GLN A 218 -9.95 -13.05 -4.34
C GLN A 218 -9.91 -12.04 -3.18
N ILE A 219 -11.05 -11.83 -2.53
CA ILE A 219 -11.14 -11.00 -1.33
C ILE A 219 -12.16 -11.57 -0.36
N ASN A 220 -11.85 -11.48 0.93
CA ASN A 220 -12.73 -11.80 2.04
C ASN A 220 -12.67 -10.67 3.07
N PHE A 221 -13.82 -10.20 3.52
CA PHE A 221 -13.99 -9.19 4.57
C PHE A 221 -14.71 -9.84 5.76
N GLU A 222 -14.17 -9.68 6.98
CA GLU A 222 -14.74 -10.16 8.24
C GLU A 222 -14.90 -9.02 9.25
#